data_08a15884b239a6aa89aa8786b6e4653a
#
_entry.id   08a15884b239a6aa89aa8786b6e4653a
#
_cell.length_a   1.000
_cell.length_b   1.000
_cell.length_c   1.000
_cell.angle_alpha   90.00
_cell.angle_beta   90.00
_cell.angle_gamma   90.00
#
_symmetry.space_group_name_H-M   'P 1'
#
loop_
_entity.id
_entity.type
_entity.pdbx_description
1 polymer ?
#
loop_
_entity_poly.entity_id
_entity_poly.type
_entity_poly.pdbx_seq_one_letter_code
_entity_poly.pdbx_strand_id
1 'polypeptide(L)'
;LYVVDIPFGRVFRISPDGNWTLVVEYDGEPNGLKFGREGRMFIADHKHGIMEIDPITGAIKVALDRPTLERFRGVNDLFFASDGALYFTDQGQTGLHDPRGRLYRQSSDGALECLLDAIPSPNGLVMNVDETVLYLAVTRDNSVWRVPFLLDGMPSKVGVFLQLSGGLAGPDGLALDEAGNIAVAHAGLGTVWLFSSLGEPVARIRSCAGVMTTNVAYGGPDRK
;
A
#
# COMPACT_ATOMS: atom_id res chain seq x y z
N LEU A 1 4.28 5.75 15.62
CA LEU A 1 4.33 5.80 14.16
C LEU A 1 5.60 5.12 13.66
N TYR A 2 5.51 4.39 12.56
CA TYR A 2 6.68 3.87 11.85
C TYR A 2 6.71 4.46 10.44
N VAL A 3 7.91 4.77 9.96
CA VAL A 3 8.12 5.35 8.63
C VAL A 3 9.32 4.69 7.97
N VAL A 4 9.30 4.64 6.65
CA VAL A 4 10.39 4.13 5.82
C VAL A 4 11.12 5.28 5.13
N ASP A 5 12.42 5.11 4.95
CA ASP A 5 13.30 6.01 4.20
C ASP A 5 13.88 5.20 3.03
N ILE A 6 13.17 5.24 1.91
CA ILE A 6 13.41 4.38 0.75
C ILE A 6 14.84 4.44 0.24
N PRO A 7 15.41 5.64 -0.08
CA PRO A 7 16.73 5.73 -0.69
C PRO A 7 17.88 5.22 0.18
N PHE A 8 17.65 5.13 1.50
CA PHE A 8 18.68 4.76 2.47
C PHE A 8 18.44 3.41 3.13
N GLY A 9 17.38 2.68 2.75
CA GLY A 9 17.07 1.37 3.30
C GLY A 9 16.79 1.39 4.81
N ARG A 10 16.09 2.43 5.30
CA ARG A 10 15.91 2.65 6.74
C ARG A 10 14.44 2.54 7.14
N VAL A 11 14.24 2.07 8.35
CA VAL A 11 12.94 2.12 9.05
C VAL A 11 13.12 2.84 10.38
N PHE A 12 12.28 3.81 10.63
CA PHE A 12 12.28 4.57 11.87
C PHE A 12 10.98 4.35 12.64
N ARG A 13 11.10 4.37 13.96
CA ARG A 13 9.99 4.53 14.89
C ARG A 13 9.98 5.96 15.40
N ILE A 14 8.81 6.61 15.36
CA ILE A 14 8.59 7.95 15.90
C ILE A 14 7.66 7.80 17.12
N SER A 15 8.13 8.23 18.29
CA SER A 15 7.35 8.24 19.52
C SER A 15 6.29 9.34 19.52
N PRO A 16 5.29 9.34 20.44
CA PRO A 16 4.29 10.39 20.51
C PRO A 16 4.85 11.80 20.76
N ASP A 17 5.99 11.89 21.44
CA ASP A 17 6.74 13.14 21.69
C ASP A 17 7.66 13.55 20.53
N GLY A 18 7.58 12.85 19.38
CA GLY A 18 8.30 13.22 18.14
C GLY A 18 9.75 12.73 18.06
N ASN A 19 10.22 11.88 18.98
CA ASN A 19 11.58 11.35 18.95
C ASN A 19 11.69 10.22 17.91
N TRP A 20 12.72 10.31 17.06
CA TRP A 20 13.01 9.33 16.02
C TRP A 20 14.03 8.30 16.52
N THR A 21 13.72 7.04 16.34
CA THR A 21 14.60 5.91 16.64
C THR A 21 14.76 5.05 15.40
N LEU A 22 16.02 4.81 14.99
CA LEU A 22 16.31 3.86 13.92
C LEU A 22 15.98 2.44 14.39
N VAL A 23 15.14 1.73 13.65
CA VAL A 23 14.79 0.32 13.91
C VAL A 23 15.75 -0.60 13.18
N VAL A 24 15.97 -0.35 11.90
CA VAL A 24 16.87 -1.12 11.04
C VAL A 24 17.35 -0.26 9.86
N GLU A 25 18.58 -0.54 9.44
CA GLU A 25 19.16 -0.05 8.16
C GLU A 25 19.72 -1.28 7.42
N TYR A 26 19.40 -1.41 6.13
CA TYR A 26 19.81 -2.55 5.31
C TYR A 26 19.92 -2.17 3.83
N ASP A 27 20.53 -3.03 3.02
CA ASP A 27 20.62 -2.83 1.57
C ASP A 27 19.28 -3.17 0.89
N GLY A 28 18.29 -2.29 1.03
CA GLY A 28 16.94 -2.44 0.49
C GLY A 28 16.33 -1.12 0.06
N GLU A 29 15.11 -1.20 -0.46
CA GLU A 29 14.26 -0.08 -0.86
C GLU A 29 12.86 -0.25 -0.21
N PRO A 30 12.77 -0.08 1.14
CA PRO A 30 11.51 -0.25 1.88
C PRO A 30 10.48 0.78 1.42
N ASN A 31 9.27 0.33 1.13
CA ASN A 31 8.17 1.21 0.71
C ASN A 31 6.95 1.02 1.63
N GLY A 32 5.96 0.19 1.27
CA GLY A 32 4.82 -0.06 2.16
C GLY A 32 5.20 -0.78 3.45
N LEU A 33 4.53 -0.46 4.57
CA LEU A 33 4.78 -1.06 5.87
C LEU A 33 3.47 -1.37 6.57
N LYS A 34 3.31 -2.61 7.06
CA LYS A 34 2.16 -3.04 7.88
C LYS A 34 2.60 -3.98 9.00
N PHE A 35 1.81 -4.02 10.07
CA PHE A 35 1.97 -5.00 11.12
C PHE A 35 1.09 -6.23 10.86
N GLY A 36 1.67 -7.41 10.93
CA GLY A 36 0.95 -8.67 10.97
C GLY A 36 0.37 -8.95 12.37
N ARG A 37 -0.42 -10.02 12.48
CA ARG A 37 -1.16 -10.37 13.71
C ARG A 37 -0.27 -10.59 14.94
N GLU A 38 0.94 -11.09 14.76
CA GLU A 38 1.88 -11.41 15.86
C GLU A 38 2.78 -10.22 16.25
N GLY A 39 2.46 -9.01 15.79
CA GLY A 39 3.27 -7.82 16.05
C GLY A 39 4.58 -7.77 15.24
N ARG A 40 4.78 -8.69 14.29
CA ARG A 40 5.85 -8.62 13.30
C ARG A 40 5.53 -7.54 12.29
N MET A 41 6.53 -6.83 11.85
CA MET A 41 6.43 -5.79 10.84
C MET A 41 6.78 -6.37 9.48
N PHE A 42 5.94 -6.08 8.49
CA PHE A 42 6.16 -6.49 7.10
C PHE A 42 6.35 -5.26 6.24
N ILE A 43 7.28 -5.37 5.30
CA ILE A 43 7.65 -4.29 4.38
C ILE A 43 7.58 -4.81 2.96
N ALA A 44 6.89 -4.07 2.11
CA ALA A 44 7.01 -4.18 0.66
C ALA A 44 8.33 -3.51 0.26
N ASP A 45 9.34 -4.30 -0.04
CA ASP A 45 10.66 -3.82 -0.45
C ASP A 45 10.81 -3.97 -1.96
N HIS A 46 11.06 -2.85 -2.66
CA HIS A 46 11.14 -2.83 -4.11
C HIS A 46 12.27 -3.73 -4.66
N LYS A 47 13.33 -3.90 -3.90
CA LYS A 47 14.52 -4.66 -4.28
C LYS A 47 14.44 -6.14 -3.90
N HIS A 48 13.83 -6.46 -2.75
CA HIS A 48 13.90 -7.79 -2.16
C HIS A 48 12.55 -8.54 -2.08
N GLY A 49 11.42 -7.88 -2.31
CA GLY A 49 10.09 -8.48 -2.16
C GLY A 49 9.45 -8.16 -0.81
N ILE A 50 8.79 -9.12 -0.19
CA ILE A 50 8.20 -8.93 1.14
C ILE A 50 9.23 -9.29 2.20
N MET A 51 9.58 -8.32 3.04
CA MET A 51 10.49 -8.48 4.17
C MET A 51 9.70 -8.60 5.47
N GLU A 52 10.19 -9.40 6.41
CA GLU A 52 9.68 -9.48 7.78
C GLU A 52 10.74 -8.91 8.73
N ILE A 53 10.32 -8.03 9.62
CA ILE A 53 11.20 -7.37 10.60
C ILE A 53 10.62 -7.55 12.00
N ASP A 54 11.50 -7.86 12.93
CA ASP A 54 11.20 -7.76 14.35
C ASP A 54 11.36 -6.29 14.78
N PRO A 55 10.28 -5.59 15.16
CA PRO A 55 10.35 -4.16 15.46
C PRO A 55 11.09 -3.83 16.76
N ILE A 56 11.41 -4.84 17.58
CA ILE A 56 12.12 -4.69 18.86
C ILE A 56 13.63 -4.86 18.64
N THR A 57 14.02 -5.92 17.93
CA THR A 57 15.42 -6.28 17.75
C THR A 57 16.03 -5.75 16.46
N GLY A 58 15.20 -5.34 15.49
CA GLY A 58 15.61 -4.97 14.14
C GLY A 58 16.02 -6.15 13.26
N ALA A 59 15.86 -7.39 13.75
CA ALA A 59 16.18 -8.58 12.96
C ALA A 59 15.28 -8.63 11.71
N ILE A 60 15.91 -8.80 10.55
CA ILE A 60 15.24 -8.76 9.24
C ILE A 60 15.49 -10.04 8.46
N LYS A 61 14.48 -10.51 7.74
CA LYS A 61 14.58 -11.64 6.80
C LYS A 61 13.65 -11.43 5.61
N VAL A 62 13.95 -12.10 4.50
CA VAL A 62 13.05 -12.19 3.35
C VAL A 62 11.91 -13.16 3.71
N ALA A 63 10.66 -12.70 3.63
CA ALA A 63 9.48 -13.54 3.80
C ALA A 63 9.01 -14.12 2.46
N LEU A 64 9.06 -13.31 1.37
CA LEU A 64 8.66 -13.73 0.05
C LEU A 64 9.38 -12.88 -1.01
N ASP A 65 10.19 -13.49 -1.90
CA ASP A 65 10.97 -12.75 -2.90
C ASP A 65 10.53 -12.99 -4.36
N ARG A 66 9.69 -13.99 -4.59
CA ARG A 66 9.27 -14.37 -5.96
C ARG A 66 7.98 -15.16 -5.99
N PRO A 67 7.17 -15.02 -7.05
CA PRO A 67 5.97 -15.83 -7.23
C PRO A 67 6.30 -17.26 -7.70
N THR A 68 7.34 -17.42 -8.52
CA THR A 68 7.78 -18.71 -9.10
C THR A 68 9.31 -18.71 -9.29
N LEU A 69 9.79 -18.72 -10.53
CA LEU A 69 11.22 -18.71 -10.87
C LEU A 69 11.76 -17.27 -11.00
N GLU A 70 10.92 -16.34 -11.42
CA GLU A 70 11.29 -14.93 -11.56
C GLU A 70 10.97 -14.17 -10.27
N ARG A 71 11.77 -13.18 -9.93
CA ARG A 71 11.52 -12.25 -8.82
C ARG A 71 10.33 -11.35 -9.12
N PHE A 72 9.77 -10.75 -8.09
CA PHE A 72 8.89 -9.60 -8.23
C PHE A 72 9.60 -8.47 -8.98
N ARG A 73 8.83 -7.65 -9.67
CA ARG A 73 9.34 -6.51 -10.45
C ARG A 73 9.73 -5.33 -9.58
N GLY A 74 9.18 -5.27 -8.39
CA GLY A 74 9.36 -4.24 -7.38
C GLY A 74 8.06 -4.05 -6.61
N VAL A 75 7.94 -4.72 -5.47
CA VAL A 75 6.77 -4.59 -4.62
C VAL A 75 6.71 -3.20 -4.01
N ASN A 76 5.48 -2.67 -3.85
CA ASN A 76 5.28 -1.29 -3.44
C ASN A 76 4.51 -1.17 -2.12
N ASP A 77 3.31 -1.70 -2.01
CA ASP A 77 2.52 -1.62 -0.78
C ASP A 77 1.85 -2.95 -0.46
N LEU A 78 1.35 -3.08 0.75
CA LEU A 78 0.78 -4.32 1.28
C LEU A 78 -0.37 -4.06 2.25
N PHE A 79 -1.27 -5.05 2.40
CA PHE A 79 -2.42 -5.02 3.29
C PHE A 79 -2.70 -6.42 3.84
N PHE A 80 -2.94 -6.53 5.14
CA PHE A 80 -3.40 -7.77 5.77
C PHE A 80 -4.92 -7.76 5.95
N ALA A 81 -5.58 -8.76 5.40
CA ALA A 81 -7.00 -9.01 5.65
C ALA A 81 -7.23 -9.65 7.03
N SER A 82 -8.48 -9.64 7.48
CA SER A 82 -8.88 -10.17 8.79
C SER A 82 -8.69 -11.68 8.92
N ASP A 83 -8.69 -12.43 7.82
CA ASP A 83 -8.41 -13.88 7.76
C ASP A 83 -6.90 -14.19 7.81
N GLY A 84 -6.05 -13.15 7.72
CA GLY A 84 -4.59 -13.26 7.70
C GLY A 84 -3.98 -13.35 6.31
N ALA A 85 -4.78 -13.27 5.25
CA ALA A 85 -4.27 -13.17 3.90
C ALA A 85 -3.51 -11.84 3.70
N LEU A 86 -2.41 -11.90 2.98
CA LEU A 86 -1.59 -10.75 2.61
C LEU A 86 -1.87 -10.38 1.16
N TYR A 87 -2.34 -9.17 0.93
CA TYR A 87 -2.47 -8.56 -0.39
C TYR A 87 -1.33 -7.59 -0.60
N PHE A 88 -0.73 -7.58 -1.79
CA PHE A 88 0.35 -6.64 -2.09
C PHE A 88 0.45 -6.33 -3.58
N THR A 89 1.01 -5.18 -3.87
CA THR A 89 1.24 -4.69 -5.22
C THR A 89 2.66 -4.92 -5.67
N ASP A 90 2.84 -5.45 -6.88
CA ASP A 90 4.11 -5.59 -7.57
C ASP A 90 4.14 -4.55 -8.71
N GLN A 91 4.58 -3.35 -8.36
CA GLN A 91 4.51 -2.17 -9.21
C GLN A 91 5.56 -2.21 -10.33
N GLY A 92 6.81 -2.46 -9.98
CA GLY A 92 7.95 -2.31 -10.87
C GLY A 92 8.06 -0.89 -11.46
N GLN A 93 8.72 -0.77 -12.59
CA GLN A 93 8.83 0.47 -13.37
C GLN A 93 7.74 0.56 -14.43
N THR A 94 6.48 0.28 -14.04
CA THR A 94 5.34 0.18 -14.95
C THR A 94 4.60 1.52 -15.09
N GLY A 95 3.76 1.62 -16.11
CA GLY A 95 2.98 2.81 -16.42
C GLY A 95 2.05 2.56 -17.59
N LEU A 96 1.39 3.60 -18.12
CA LEU A 96 0.46 3.47 -19.24
C LEU A 96 1.14 2.92 -20.52
N HIS A 97 2.44 3.15 -20.68
CA HIS A 97 3.24 2.63 -21.81
C HIS A 97 3.61 1.15 -21.65
N ASP A 98 3.63 0.67 -20.41
CA ASP A 98 3.98 -0.72 -20.06
C ASP A 98 3.19 -1.11 -18.79
N PRO A 99 1.89 -1.47 -18.91
CA PRO A 99 1.02 -1.69 -17.76
C PRO A 99 1.16 -3.11 -17.20
N ARG A 100 2.36 -3.57 -16.91
CA ARG A 100 2.63 -4.94 -16.42
C ARG A 100 2.71 -5.06 -14.90
N GLY A 101 2.21 -4.08 -14.14
CA GLY A 101 2.06 -4.18 -12.69
C GLY A 101 1.02 -5.21 -12.30
N ARG A 102 1.11 -5.75 -11.09
CA ARG A 102 0.30 -6.88 -10.61
C ARG A 102 -0.23 -6.65 -9.21
N LEU A 103 -1.35 -7.30 -8.91
CA LEU A 103 -1.89 -7.46 -7.56
C LEU A 103 -1.82 -8.93 -7.18
N TYR A 104 -1.20 -9.22 -6.05
CA TYR A 104 -1.08 -10.56 -5.51
C TYR A 104 -1.87 -10.73 -4.21
N ARG A 105 -2.28 -11.99 -3.94
CA ARG A 105 -2.75 -12.46 -2.64
C ARG A 105 -1.91 -13.66 -2.21
N GLN A 106 -1.39 -13.61 -0.99
CA GLN A 106 -0.88 -14.78 -0.29
C GLN A 106 -1.88 -15.15 0.80
N SER A 107 -2.49 -16.32 0.70
CA SER A 107 -3.39 -16.86 1.72
C SER A 107 -2.62 -17.26 2.99
N SER A 108 -3.34 -17.42 4.10
CA SER A 108 -2.74 -17.75 5.40
C SER A 108 -2.02 -19.10 5.44
N ASP A 109 -2.34 -20.01 4.50
CA ASP A 109 -1.62 -21.30 4.31
C ASP A 109 -0.36 -21.16 3.42
N GLY A 110 -0.08 -19.95 2.92
CA GLY A 110 1.10 -19.63 2.12
C GLY A 110 0.90 -19.74 0.60
N ALA A 111 -0.27 -20.14 0.10
CA ALA A 111 -0.55 -20.17 -1.34
C ALA A 111 -0.52 -18.74 -1.92
N LEU A 112 0.21 -18.56 -3.02
CA LEU A 112 0.37 -17.27 -3.67
C LEU A 112 -0.35 -17.25 -5.01
N GLU A 113 -1.18 -16.24 -5.23
CA GLU A 113 -1.99 -16.06 -6.44
C GLU A 113 -1.79 -14.65 -7.01
N CYS A 114 -1.67 -14.55 -8.33
CA CYS A 114 -1.77 -13.28 -9.05
C CYS A 114 -3.25 -13.03 -9.34
N LEU A 115 -3.84 -12.05 -8.64
CA LEU A 115 -5.26 -11.72 -8.78
C LEU A 115 -5.55 -10.85 -10.00
N LEU A 116 -4.67 -9.92 -10.28
CA LEU A 116 -4.74 -9.01 -11.44
C LEU A 116 -3.35 -8.77 -12.00
N ASP A 117 -3.28 -8.63 -13.29
CA ASP A 117 -2.13 -8.15 -14.05
C ASP A 117 -2.52 -6.97 -14.96
N ALA A 118 -1.62 -6.51 -15.77
CA ALA A 118 -1.85 -5.39 -16.70
C ALA A 118 -2.27 -4.08 -16.00
N ILE A 119 -1.71 -3.79 -14.82
CA ILE A 119 -2.02 -2.58 -14.05
C ILE A 119 -0.92 -1.54 -14.25
N PRO A 120 -1.23 -0.32 -14.71
CA PRO A 120 -0.23 0.73 -14.89
C PRO A 120 0.19 1.37 -13.56
N SER A 121 1.22 0.82 -12.92
CA SER A 121 1.77 1.32 -11.65
C SER A 121 0.82 1.16 -10.46
N PRO A 122 0.47 -0.11 -10.06
CA PRO A 122 -0.31 -0.35 -8.86
C PRO A 122 0.50 0.05 -7.62
N ASN A 123 -0.16 0.70 -6.65
CA ASN A 123 0.47 1.29 -5.48
C ASN A 123 -0.29 0.93 -4.20
N GLY A 124 -0.75 1.90 -3.42
CA GLY A 124 -1.48 1.69 -2.18
C GLY A 124 -2.75 0.88 -2.35
N LEU A 125 -3.09 0.09 -1.33
CA LEU A 125 -4.29 -0.74 -1.34
C LEU A 125 -4.92 -0.81 0.05
N VAL A 126 -6.26 -0.89 0.07
CA VAL A 126 -7.05 -1.05 1.29
C VAL A 126 -8.36 -1.78 0.97
N MET A 127 -8.88 -2.59 1.87
CA MET A 127 -10.19 -3.21 1.73
C MET A 127 -11.29 -2.39 2.40
N ASN A 128 -12.53 -2.52 1.88
CA ASN A 128 -13.70 -2.02 2.59
C ASN A 128 -13.90 -2.78 3.91
N VAL A 129 -14.77 -2.27 4.77
CA VAL A 129 -15.00 -2.81 6.12
C VAL A 129 -15.37 -4.29 6.12
N ASP A 130 -16.15 -4.73 5.11
CA ASP A 130 -16.61 -6.12 4.97
C ASP A 130 -15.60 -7.02 4.23
N GLU A 131 -14.45 -6.46 3.81
CA GLU A 131 -13.40 -7.15 3.03
C GLU A 131 -13.89 -7.84 1.75
N THR A 132 -14.96 -7.31 1.15
CA THR A 132 -15.53 -7.80 -0.12
C THR A 132 -15.04 -7.04 -1.34
N VAL A 133 -14.41 -5.88 -1.11
CA VAL A 133 -13.90 -4.98 -2.14
C VAL A 133 -12.54 -4.45 -1.74
N LEU A 134 -11.57 -4.58 -2.63
CA LEU A 134 -10.28 -3.92 -2.49
C LEU A 134 -10.26 -2.65 -3.34
N TYR A 135 -9.82 -1.55 -2.75
CA TYR A 135 -9.49 -0.32 -3.46
C TYR A 135 -8.00 -0.29 -3.74
N LEU A 136 -7.64 0.01 -4.97
CA LEU A 136 -6.27 -0.02 -5.47
C LEU A 136 -5.91 1.33 -6.09
N ALA A 137 -4.92 2.00 -5.56
CA ALA A 137 -4.32 3.16 -6.19
C ALA A 137 -3.56 2.73 -7.46
N VAL A 138 -3.91 3.33 -8.58
CA VAL A 138 -3.26 3.11 -9.86
C VAL A 138 -2.61 4.42 -10.29
N THR A 139 -1.36 4.61 -9.86
CA THR A 139 -0.68 5.91 -9.87
C THR A 139 -0.62 6.51 -11.27
N ARG A 140 -0.21 5.73 -12.28
CA ARG A 140 0.02 6.25 -13.63
C ARG A 140 -1.25 6.37 -14.49
N ASP A 141 -2.36 5.81 -14.02
CA ASP A 141 -3.70 6.06 -14.55
C ASP A 141 -4.40 7.23 -13.85
N ASN A 142 -3.79 7.76 -12.79
CA ASN A 142 -4.33 8.79 -11.91
C ASN A 142 -5.73 8.42 -11.38
N SER A 143 -5.94 7.16 -11.02
CA SER A 143 -7.23 6.61 -10.61
C SER A 143 -7.11 5.70 -9.38
N VAL A 144 -8.22 5.48 -8.70
CA VAL A 144 -8.40 4.39 -7.73
C VAL A 144 -9.36 3.38 -8.34
N TRP A 145 -8.91 2.14 -8.45
CA TRP A 145 -9.75 1.05 -8.93
C TRP A 145 -10.52 0.39 -7.79
N ARG A 146 -11.71 -0.08 -8.10
CA ARG A 146 -12.54 -0.91 -7.25
C ARG A 146 -12.45 -2.35 -7.76
N VAL A 147 -12.00 -3.25 -6.90
CA VAL A 147 -11.78 -4.68 -7.17
C VAL A 147 -12.72 -5.49 -6.29
N PRO A 148 -13.95 -5.79 -6.73
CA PRO A 148 -14.86 -6.66 -5.99
C PRO A 148 -14.40 -8.11 -6.05
N PHE A 149 -14.64 -8.85 -4.97
CA PHE A 149 -14.37 -10.28 -4.90
C PHE A 149 -15.65 -11.10 -4.94
N LEU A 150 -15.59 -12.23 -5.63
CA LEU A 150 -16.60 -13.29 -5.57
C LEU A 150 -16.42 -14.12 -4.28
N LEU A 151 -17.36 -15.01 -4.00
CA LEU A 151 -17.31 -15.89 -2.82
C LEU A 151 -16.09 -16.83 -2.81
N ASP A 152 -15.54 -17.13 -3.96
CA ASP A 152 -14.30 -17.91 -4.10
C ASP A 152 -13.03 -17.06 -3.95
N GLY A 153 -13.20 -15.76 -3.70
CA GLY A 153 -12.11 -14.81 -3.52
C GLY A 153 -11.47 -14.31 -4.82
N MET A 154 -12.04 -14.65 -5.99
CA MET A 154 -11.53 -14.16 -7.27
C MET A 154 -12.09 -12.78 -7.61
N PRO A 155 -11.29 -11.89 -8.23
CA PRO A 155 -11.76 -10.57 -8.67
C PRO A 155 -12.83 -10.67 -9.74
N SER A 156 -13.82 -9.77 -9.68
CA SER A 156 -14.88 -9.68 -10.69
C SER A 156 -15.27 -8.22 -10.92
N LYS A 157 -15.56 -7.87 -12.18
CA LYS A 157 -16.07 -6.55 -12.58
C LYS A 157 -15.21 -5.41 -12.02
N VAL A 158 -13.90 -5.54 -12.15
CA VAL A 158 -12.94 -4.49 -11.77
C VAL A 158 -13.22 -3.25 -12.59
N GLY A 159 -13.22 -2.09 -11.94
CA GLY A 159 -13.48 -0.82 -12.62
C GLY A 159 -12.89 0.37 -11.88
N VAL A 160 -12.86 1.51 -12.54
CA VAL A 160 -12.45 2.77 -11.94
C VAL A 160 -13.51 3.20 -10.93
N PHE A 161 -13.08 3.45 -9.69
CA PHE A 161 -13.93 4.00 -8.63
C PHE A 161 -13.77 5.51 -8.53
N LEU A 162 -12.53 6.00 -8.52
CA LEU A 162 -12.21 7.42 -8.52
C LEU A 162 -11.31 7.73 -9.71
N GLN A 163 -11.70 8.74 -10.50
CA GLN A 163 -10.81 9.35 -11.47
C GLN A 163 -10.33 10.68 -10.91
N LEU A 164 -9.03 10.77 -10.62
CA LEU A 164 -8.41 11.97 -10.12
C LEU A 164 -7.89 12.84 -11.27
N SER A 165 -7.56 14.08 -10.96
CA SER A 165 -6.99 15.00 -11.94
C SER A 165 -5.85 15.83 -11.35
N GLY A 166 -4.91 16.22 -12.21
CA GLY A 166 -3.74 17.00 -11.84
C GLY A 166 -2.66 16.18 -11.13
N GLY A 167 -1.65 16.89 -10.62
CA GLY A 167 -0.47 16.28 -10.03
C GLY A 167 0.56 15.81 -11.05
N LEU A 168 1.77 15.51 -10.56
CA LEU A 168 2.89 15.03 -11.37
C LEU A 168 3.03 13.51 -11.33
N ALA A 169 2.37 12.86 -10.37
CA ALA A 169 2.38 11.42 -10.20
C ALA A 169 0.96 10.85 -10.21
N GLY A 170 0.27 10.81 -9.07
CA GLY A 170 -1.08 10.26 -8.96
C GLY A 170 -1.36 9.74 -7.54
N PRO A 171 -2.47 8.98 -7.32
CA PRO A 171 -2.77 8.36 -6.05
C PRO A 171 -1.66 7.38 -5.67
N ASP A 172 -1.34 7.38 -4.37
CA ASP A 172 -0.26 6.59 -3.79
C ASP A 172 -0.82 5.78 -2.61
N GLY A 173 -0.48 6.05 -1.36
CA GLY A 173 -1.05 5.36 -0.22
C GLY A 173 -2.54 5.63 -0.02
N LEU A 174 -3.25 4.62 0.49
CA LEU A 174 -4.68 4.65 0.81
C LEU A 174 -4.93 4.30 2.27
N ALA A 175 -5.93 4.92 2.88
CA ALA A 175 -6.46 4.52 4.19
C ALA A 175 -7.99 4.59 4.21
N LEU A 176 -8.61 3.73 5.00
CA LEU A 176 -10.06 3.68 5.19
C LEU A 176 -10.42 4.04 6.63
N ASP A 177 -11.44 4.86 6.83
CA ASP A 177 -12.01 5.10 8.16
C ASP A 177 -13.12 4.09 8.49
N GLU A 178 -13.63 4.13 9.72
CA GLU A 178 -14.69 3.23 10.21
C GLU A 178 -16.04 3.42 9.50
N ALA A 179 -16.27 4.58 8.89
CA ALA A 179 -17.46 4.87 8.09
C ALA A 179 -17.33 4.43 6.62
N GLY A 180 -16.17 3.87 6.24
CA GLY A 180 -15.86 3.47 4.87
C GLY A 180 -15.42 4.60 3.95
N ASN A 181 -15.11 5.80 4.49
CA ASN A 181 -14.53 6.86 3.70
C ASN A 181 -13.06 6.54 3.37
N ILE A 182 -12.62 6.95 2.19
CA ILE A 182 -11.30 6.63 1.67
C ILE A 182 -10.44 7.89 1.64
N ALA A 183 -9.35 7.86 2.40
CA ALA A 183 -8.29 8.85 2.29
C ALA A 183 -7.29 8.42 1.23
N VAL A 184 -6.95 9.33 0.32
CA VAL A 184 -6.05 9.10 -0.83
C VAL A 184 -4.92 10.10 -0.78
N ALA A 185 -3.70 9.65 -0.54
CA ALA A 185 -2.51 10.46 -0.72
C ALA A 185 -2.27 10.65 -2.22
N HIS A 186 -2.14 11.91 -2.68
CA HIS A 186 -1.93 12.25 -4.08
C HIS A 186 -0.53 12.82 -4.28
N ALA A 187 0.39 11.95 -4.64
CA ALA A 187 1.78 12.29 -4.88
C ALA A 187 1.93 13.25 -6.07
N GLY A 188 2.81 14.23 -5.93
CA GLY A 188 3.03 15.25 -6.94
C GLY A 188 1.97 16.35 -6.98
N LEU A 189 0.96 16.30 -6.07
CA LEU A 189 -0.06 17.36 -5.91
C LEU A 189 -0.05 17.99 -4.51
N GLY A 190 0.69 17.41 -3.55
CA GLY A 190 0.73 17.87 -2.15
C GLY A 190 -0.65 17.83 -1.49
N THR A 191 -1.39 16.75 -1.69
CA THR A 191 -2.79 16.68 -1.28
C THR A 191 -3.11 15.30 -0.72
N VAL A 192 -3.90 15.25 0.35
CA VAL A 192 -4.70 14.08 0.73
C VAL A 192 -6.15 14.42 0.44
N TRP A 193 -6.80 13.57 -0.33
CA TRP A 193 -8.24 13.64 -0.57
C TRP A 193 -8.97 12.72 0.41
N LEU A 194 -10.15 13.15 0.87
CA LEU A 194 -11.09 12.29 1.55
C LEU A 194 -12.34 12.16 0.67
N PHE A 195 -12.70 10.92 0.34
CA PHE A 195 -13.91 10.58 -0.40
C PHE A 195 -14.85 9.76 0.46
N SER A 196 -16.15 9.92 0.27
CA SER A 196 -17.15 9.05 0.87
C SER A 196 -17.05 7.62 0.33
N SER A 197 -17.72 6.67 0.98
CA SER A 197 -17.85 5.29 0.49
C SER A 197 -18.52 5.15 -0.90
N LEU A 198 -19.14 6.23 -1.38
CA LEU A 198 -19.72 6.32 -2.73
C LEU A 198 -18.81 7.05 -3.73
N GLY A 199 -17.63 7.51 -3.31
CA GLY A 199 -16.68 8.22 -4.16
C GLY A 199 -16.94 9.71 -4.28
N GLU A 200 -17.82 10.29 -3.45
CA GLU A 200 -18.04 11.74 -3.43
C GLU A 200 -16.92 12.45 -2.66
N PRO A 201 -16.37 13.57 -3.16
CA PRO A 201 -15.34 14.31 -2.47
C PRO A 201 -15.90 14.96 -1.18
N VAL A 202 -15.31 14.61 -0.04
CA VAL A 202 -15.69 15.11 1.30
C VAL A 202 -14.76 16.25 1.72
N ALA A 203 -13.45 16.04 1.55
CA ALA A 203 -12.46 17.02 1.95
C ALA A 203 -11.20 16.93 1.09
N ARG A 204 -10.48 18.05 1.09
CA ARG A 204 -9.14 18.16 0.53
C ARG A 204 -8.19 18.75 1.57
N ILE A 205 -7.17 18.00 1.95
CA ILE A 205 -6.15 18.40 2.92
C ILE A 205 -4.88 18.71 2.13
N ARG A 206 -4.38 19.93 2.23
CA ARG A 206 -3.12 20.32 1.57
C ARG A 206 -1.94 20.01 2.47
N SER A 207 -0.88 19.50 1.87
CA SER A 207 0.40 19.34 2.55
C SER A 207 0.92 20.69 3.05
N CYS A 208 1.46 20.71 4.25
CA CYS A 208 2.14 21.88 4.82
C CYS A 208 3.58 22.05 4.29
N ALA A 209 4.13 21.03 3.61
CA ALA A 209 5.49 21.04 3.09
C ALA A 209 5.61 20.17 1.84
N GLY A 210 5.87 20.80 0.69
CA GLY A 210 6.14 20.09 -0.56
C GLY A 210 4.93 19.42 -1.20
N VAL A 211 5.18 18.79 -2.36
CA VAL A 211 4.12 18.20 -3.20
C VAL A 211 4.09 16.67 -3.17
N MET A 212 5.10 16.03 -2.60
CA MET A 212 5.20 14.57 -2.54
C MET A 212 4.49 14.02 -1.30
N THR A 213 3.16 13.93 -1.36
CA THR A 213 2.32 13.29 -0.33
C THR A 213 2.11 11.86 -0.75
N THR A 214 2.91 10.95 -0.20
CA THR A 214 3.00 9.56 -0.69
C THR A 214 2.19 8.57 0.13
N ASN A 215 1.93 8.84 1.42
CA ASN A 215 1.16 7.91 2.22
C ASN A 215 0.27 8.62 3.24
N VAL A 216 -0.73 7.91 3.75
CA VAL A 216 -1.68 8.37 4.75
C VAL A 216 -2.09 7.20 5.65
N ALA A 217 -2.24 7.46 6.93
CA ALA A 217 -2.75 6.48 7.89
C ALA A 217 -3.53 7.18 8.99
N TYR A 218 -4.58 6.54 9.46
CA TYR A 218 -5.25 6.92 10.70
C TYR A 218 -4.45 6.39 11.90
N GLY A 219 -4.30 7.20 12.93
CA GLY A 219 -3.46 6.85 14.07
C GLY A 219 -3.94 7.48 15.38
N GLY A 220 -3.14 7.26 16.43
CA GLY A 220 -3.47 7.73 17.78
C GLY A 220 -4.48 6.84 18.50
N PRO A 221 -4.84 7.21 19.77
CA PRO A 221 -5.79 6.42 20.57
C PRO A 221 -7.18 6.30 19.93
N ASP A 222 -7.61 7.35 19.22
CA ASP A 222 -8.93 7.45 18.59
C ASP A 222 -8.90 7.12 17.10
N ARG A 223 -7.77 6.68 16.55
CA ARG A 223 -7.58 6.39 15.12
C ARG A 223 -8.07 7.52 14.19
N LYS A 224 -7.77 8.77 14.55
CA LYS A 224 -8.13 9.98 13.79
C LYS A 224 -6.95 10.54 13.04
#